data_08d86d1cc1ca2456bcfd78f798991773
#
_entry.id   08d86d1cc1ca2456bcfd78f798991773
#
_cell.length_a   1.000
_cell.length_b   1.000
_cell.length_c   1.000
_cell.angle_alpha   90.00
_cell.angle_beta   90.00
_cell.angle_gamma   90.00
#
_symmetry.space_group_name_H-M   'P 1'
#
loop_
_entity.id
_entity.type
_entity.pdbx_description
1 polymer ?
#
loop_
_entity_poly.entity_id
_entity_poly.type
_entity_poly.pdbx_seq_one_letter_code
_entity_poly.pdbx_strand_id
1 'polypeptide(L)'
;MAKKKKKSAAPSGLSISRDNLKFTISWKIPAKKYEDGQWLWYRLHTKNAGASKWDWTKWKKINVGKSATKKTVALNAKHYYPVSSKLLNAIEFKVKGKTKSDKKHTYTAAHSTKTFAIHAPNAPSVSYSLDDADANKGTFTWSTSYEANDARHFARTQVQ
;
A
#
# COMPACT_ATOMS: atom_id res chain seq x y z
N MET A 1 40.74 15.94 -15.10
CA MET A 1 39.82 14.99 -15.79
C MET A 1 38.43 15.06 -15.21
N ALA A 2 37.38 15.20 -16.06
CA ALA A 2 35.99 15.22 -15.60
C ALA A 2 35.56 13.84 -15.08
N LYS A 3 34.87 13.80 -13.93
CA LYS A 3 34.35 12.56 -13.33
C LYS A 3 33.27 11.95 -14.22
N LYS A 4 33.31 10.65 -14.46
CA LYS A 4 32.25 9.93 -15.21
C LYS A 4 30.96 9.92 -14.38
N LYS A 5 29.85 10.31 -14.99
CA LYS A 5 28.51 10.20 -14.39
C LYS A 5 28.05 8.74 -14.42
N LYS A 6 27.68 8.19 -13.26
CA LYS A 6 27.08 6.86 -13.11
C LYS A 6 25.79 6.91 -12.29
N LYS A 7 24.89 5.98 -12.53
CA LYS A 7 23.71 5.80 -11.70
C LYS A 7 24.05 4.82 -10.58
N SER A 8 23.61 5.11 -9.35
CA SER A 8 23.71 4.15 -8.25
C SER A 8 22.91 2.89 -8.59
N ALA A 9 23.31 1.75 -8.03
CA ALA A 9 22.50 0.55 -8.15
C ALA A 9 21.13 0.78 -7.46
N ALA A 10 20.05 0.32 -8.10
CA ALA A 10 18.71 0.42 -7.53
C ALA A 10 18.54 -0.55 -6.36
N PRO A 11 17.71 -0.22 -5.34
CA PRO A 11 17.27 -1.20 -4.36
C PRO A 11 16.56 -2.37 -5.05
N SER A 12 16.59 -3.55 -4.44
CA SER A 12 15.98 -4.76 -5.02
C SER A 12 15.09 -5.47 -4.00
N GLY A 13 14.34 -6.48 -4.45
CA GLY A 13 13.52 -7.32 -3.58
C GLY A 13 12.46 -6.53 -2.79
N LEU A 14 11.85 -5.50 -3.40
CA LEU A 14 10.80 -4.75 -2.73
C LEU A 14 9.61 -5.65 -2.46
N SER A 15 9.24 -5.75 -1.20
CA SER A 15 8.03 -6.43 -0.74
C SER A 15 7.21 -5.50 0.13
N ILE A 16 5.90 -5.66 0.11
CA ILE A 16 4.95 -4.87 0.89
C ILE A 16 4.05 -5.86 1.62
N SER A 17 3.95 -5.70 2.93
CA SER A 17 2.93 -6.34 3.75
C SER A 17 2.01 -5.29 4.33
N ARG A 18 0.76 -5.68 4.58
CA ARG A 18 -0.27 -4.79 5.11
C ARG A 18 -0.86 -5.39 6.39
N ASP A 19 -1.09 -4.52 7.36
CA ASP A 19 -1.94 -4.78 8.52
C ASP A 19 -2.84 -3.55 8.71
N ASN A 20 -4.12 -3.66 8.35
CA ASN A 20 -5.05 -2.53 8.29
C ASN A 20 -4.53 -1.38 7.40
N LEU A 21 -4.32 -0.20 8.00
CA LEU A 21 -3.74 0.97 7.35
C LEU A 21 -2.24 1.14 7.64
N LYS A 22 -1.59 0.09 8.13
CA LYS A 22 -0.13 0.02 8.31
C LYS A 22 0.48 -0.78 7.18
N PHE A 23 1.33 -0.16 6.40
CA PHE A 23 2.05 -0.77 5.28
C PHE A 23 3.51 -0.86 5.62
N THR A 24 4.04 -2.08 5.65
CA THR A 24 5.46 -2.32 5.87
C THR A 24 6.10 -2.67 4.54
N ILE A 25 7.01 -1.81 4.08
CA ILE A 25 7.83 -2.07 2.91
C ILE A 25 9.21 -2.54 3.35
N SER A 26 9.70 -3.60 2.72
CA SER A 26 11.05 -4.13 2.90
C SER A 26 11.78 -4.16 1.56
N TRP A 27 13.10 -4.04 1.59
CA TRP A 27 13.95 -4.03 0.39
C TRP A 27 15.37 -4.46 0.71
N LYS A 28 16.12 -4.81 -0.32
CA LYS A 28 17.55 -5.12 -0.23
C LYS A 28 18.37 -3.93 -0.70
N ILE A 29 19.41 -3.62 0.05
CA ILE A 29 20.42 -2.62 -0.32
C ILE A 29 21.47 -3.33 -1.19
N PRO A 30 21.93 -2.73 -2.31
CA PRO A 30 22.99 -3.30 -3.12
C PRO A 30 24.30 -3.40 -2.34
N ALA A 31 25.22 -4.26 -2.78
CA ALA A 31 26.52 -4.48 -2.13
C ALA A 31 27.30 -3.16 -1.92
N LYS A 32 27.18 -2.23 -2.86
CA LYS A 32 27.69 -0.86 -2.70
C LYS A 32 26.61 -0.01 -2.03
N LYS A 33 26.81 0.26 -0.74
CA LYS A 33 25.85 0.93 0.16
C LYS A 33 25.48 2.35 -0.30
N TYR A 34 24.35 2.85 0.21
CA TYR A 34 23.85 4.21 -0.06
C TYR A 34 24.42 5.24 0.93
N GLU A 35 25.73 5.46 0.87
CA GLU A 35 26.42 6.35 1.83
C GLU A 35 25.97 7.82 1.73
N ASP A 36 25.50 8.27 0.55
CA ASP A 36 24.99 9.64 0.34
C ASP A 36 23.52 9.82 0.73
N GLY A 37 22.83 8.75 1.04
CA GLY A 37 21.46 8.81 1.55
C GLY A 37 20.53 7.79 0.95
N GLN A 38 19.42 7.61 1.63
CA GLN A 38 18.34 6.74 1.23
C GLN A 38 17.00 7.38 1.61
N TRP A 39 15.99 7.26 0.74
CA TRP A 39 14.68 7.85 0.91
C TRP A 39 13.60 6.86 0.51
N LEU A 40 12.53 6.81 1.31
CA LEU A 40 11.27 6.17 0.96
C LEU A 40 10.28 7.25 0.53
N TRP A 41 9.60 7.03 -0.58
CA TRP A 41 8.51 7.84 -1.06
C TRP A 41 7.27 6.98 -1.15
N TYR A 42 6.10 7.56 -0.89
CA TYR A 42 4.83 6.90 -1.16
C TYR A 42 3.80 7.86 -1.70
N ARG A 43 2.85 7.32 -2.43
CA ARG A 43 1.64 8.00 -2.87
C ARG A 43 0.45 7.06 -2.78
N LEU A 44 -0.73 7.63 -2.72
CA LEU A 44 -1.99 6.92 -2.52
C LEU A 44 -2.87 7.07 -3.75
N HIS A 45 -3.57 6.02 -4.13
CA HIS A 45 -4.58 6.05 -5.18
C HIS A 45 -5.94 6.13 -4.52
N THR A 46 -6.59 7.28 -4.63
CA THR A 46 -7.77 7.63 -3.85
C THR A 46 -8.86 8.23 -4.72
N LYS A 47 -10.11 8.13 -4.28
CA LYS A 47 -11.23 8.93 -4.78
C LYS A 47 -12.18 9.28 -3.63
N ASN A 48 -13.03 10.28 -3.82
CA ASN A 48 -14.17 10.49 -2.91
C ASN A 48 -15.29 9.52 -3.26
N ALA A 49 -16.08 9.10 -2.28
CA ALA A 49 -17.30 8.32 -2.51
C ALA A 49 -18.22 9.10 -3.47
N GLY A 50 -18.80 8.41 -4.43
CA GLY A 50 -19.61 9.03 -5.50
C GLY A 50 -18.82 9.58 -6.69
N ALA A 51 -17.50 9.83 -6.56
CA ALA A 51 -16.70 10.22 -7.72
C ALA A 51 -16.43 9.02 -8.64
N SER A 52 -16.41 9.24 -9.95
CA SER A 52 -16.10 8.19 -10.93
C SER A 52 -14.60 7.93 -11.06
N LYS A 53 -13.77 8.93 -10.83
CA LYS A 53 -12.33 8.88 -11.12
C LYS A 53 -11.48 8.63 -9.88
N TRP A 54 -10.48 7.78 -10.05
CA TRP A 54 -9.39 7.56 -9.10
C TRP A 54 -8.19 8.39 -9.49
N ASP A 55 -7.53 9.02 -8.51
CA ASP A 55 -6.35 9.84 -8.72
C ASP A 55 -5.22 9.48 -7.75
N TRP A 56 -3.98 9.58 -8.25
CA TRP A 56 -2.81 9.49 -7.42
C TRP A 56 -2.54 10.79 -6.67
N THR A 57 -2.33 10.71 -5.36
CA THR A 57 -1.85 11.85 -4.58
C THR A 57 -0.42 12.23 -4.97
N LYS A 58 0.00 13.43 -4.61
CA LYS A 58 1.42 13.81 -4.69
C LYS A 58 2.28 12.84 -3.86
N TRP A 59 3.51 12.63 -4.30
CA TRP A 59 4.48 11.83 -3.57
C TRP A 59 4.82 12.46 -2.21
N LYS A 60 4.76 11.65 -1.16
CA LYS A 60 5.23 12.01 0.18
C LYS A 60 6.59 11.37 0.43
N LYS A 61 7.55 12.16 0.90
CA LYS A 61 8.93 11.71 1.18
C LYS A 61 9.08 11.40 2.66
N ILE A 62 9.77 10.29 2.95
CA ILE A 62 10.19 9.89 4.29
C ILE A 62 11.69 9.65 4.24
N ASN A 63 12.43 10.32 5.12
CA ASN A 63 13.84 10.02 5.30
C ASN A 63 13.98 8.71 6.07
N VAL A 64 14.83 7.83 5.56
CA VAL A 64 15.18 6.55 6.20
C VAL A 64 16.69 6.50 6.41
N GLY A 65 17.14 5.72 7.36
CA GLY A 65 18.57 5.57 7.62
C GLY A 65 19.29 4.96 6.42
N LYS A 66 20.56 5.29 6.23
CA LYS A 66 21.40 4.82 5.10
C LYS A 66 21.47 3.30 4.98
N SER A 67 21.29 2.58 6.09
CA SER A 67 21.29 1.12 6.17
C SER A 67 19.88 0.52 6.35
N ALA A 68 18.82 1.34 6.28
CA ALA A 68 17.46 0.85 6.46
C ALA A 68 17.08 -0.11 5.33
N THR A 69 16.50 -1.24 5.70
CA THR A 69 15.97 -2.26 4.76
C THR A 69 14.47 -2.47 4.93
N LYS A 70 13.86 -1.75 5.87
CA LYS A 70 12.45 -1.84 6.20
C LYS A 70 11.92 -0.51 6.74
N LYS A 71 10.68 -0.16 6.41
CA LYS A 71 9.96 0.98 6.98
C LYS A 71 8.46 0.71 6.98
N THR A 72 7.80 1.05 8.09
CA THR A 72 6.34 1.04 8.18
C THR A 72 5.79 2.44 7.98
N VAL A 73 4.74 2.54 7.18
CA VAL A 73 3.93 3.75 6.95
C VAL A 73 2.54 3.47 7.47
N ALA A 74 2.10 4.19 8.49
CA ALA A 74 0.76 4.11 9.02
C ALA A 74 -0.07 5.28 8.47
N LEU A 75 -1.23 4.98 7.91
CA LEU A 75 -2.21 5.97 7.48
C LEU A 75 -3.21 6.23 8.61
N ASN A 76 -3.67 7.47 8.72
CA ASN A 76 -4.67 7.81 9.73
C ASN A 76 -6.07 7.43 9.23
N ALA A 77 -6.74 6.51 9.93
CA ALA A 77 -8.07 6.01 9.59
C ALA A 77 -9.13 7.12 9.46
N LYS A 78 -9.00 8.21 10.22
CA LYS A 78 -9.93 9.36 10.16
C LYS A 78 -10.01 10.01 8.77
N HIS A 79 -9.03 9.79 7.90
CA HIS A 79 -9.00 10.35 6.54
C HIS A 79 -9.60 9.45 5.47
N TYR A 80 -10.09 8.24 5.82
CA TYR A 80 -10.60 7.25 4.88
C TYR A 80 -11.95 6.70 5.31
N TYR A 81 -12.66 6.07 4.35
CA TYR A 81 -13.91 5.40 4.62
C TYR A 81 -13.72 4.30 5.70
N PRO A 82 -14.68 4.09 6.64
CA PRO A 82 -16.00 4.72 6.70
C PRO A 82 -16.05 6.07 7.46
N VAL A 83 -14.94 6.54 8.02
CA VAL A 83 -14.93 7.77 8.84
C VAL A 83 -14.96 9.03 7.95
N SER A 84 -14.46 8.94 6.73
CA SER A 84 -14.55 10.01 5.73
C SER A 84 -15.01 9.45 4.39
N SER A 85 -15.41 10.32 3.46
CA SER A 85 -15.81 9.92 2.11
C SER A 85 -14.66 9.45 1.22
N LYS A 86 -13.41 9.46 1.69
CA LYS A 86 -12.24 9.12 0.88
C LYS A 86 -12.00 7.62 0.86
N LEU A 87 -12.07 7.04 -0.34
CA LEU A 87 -11.74 5.64 -0.62
C LEU A 87 -10.27 5.51 -1.01
N LEU A 88 -9.66 4.38 -0.67
CA LEU A 88 -8.27 4.03 -0.97
C LEU A 88 -8.24 2.65 -1.62
N ASN A 89 -7.69 2.53 -2.82
CA ASN A 89 -7.58 1.22 -3.50
C ASN A 89 -6.15 0.80 -3.83
N ALA A 90 -5.17 1.67 -3.70
CA ALA A 90 -3.77 1.30 -3.85
C ALA A 90 -2.83 2.27 -3.14
N ILE A 91 -1.66 1.75 -2.79
CA ILE A 91 -0.52 2.54 -2.33
C ILE A 91 0.71 2.16 -3.16
N GLU A 92 1.46 3.14 -3.59
CA GLU A 92 2.69 2.92 -4.32
C GLU A 92 3.88 3.45 -3.52
N PHE A 93 4.93 2.63 -3.44
CA PHE A 93 6.18 2.97 -2.77
C PHE A 93 7.32 3.06 -3.75
N LYS A 94 8.22 4.00 -3.52
CA LYS A 94 9.46 4.17 -4.25
C LYS A 94 10.61 4.28 -3.26
N VAL A 95 11.55 3.35 -3.31
CA VAL A 95 12.80 3.42 -2.54
C VAL A 95 13.88 3.95 -3.44
N LYS A 96 14.55 5.01 -3.00
CA LYS A 96 15.60 5.70 -3.73
C LYS A 96 16.86 5.71 -2.87
N GLY A 97 18.00 5.40 -3.47
CA GLY A 97 19.28 5.41 -2.77
C GLY A 97 20.41 5.97 -3.63
N LYS A 98 21.41 6.55 -2.97
CA LYS A 98 22.56 7.16 -3.62
C LYS A 98 23.87 6.67 -3.01
N THR A 99 24.72 6.07 -3.84
CA THR A 99 26.08 5.69 -3.51
C THR A 99 26.96 6.94 -3.45
N LYS A 100 27.89 6.97 -2.53
CA LYS A 100 28.88 8.07 -2.43
C LYS A 100 29.74 8.13 -3.67
N SER A 101 29.92 9.33 -4.19
CA SER A 101 30.84 9.60 -5.31
C SER A 101 32.28 9.29 -4.94
N ASP A 102 33.09 8.83 -5.88
CA ASP A 102 34.51 8.54 -5.72
C ASP A 102 35.38 9.44 -6.62
N LYS A 103 36.68 9.20 -6.63
CA LYS A 103 37.64 9.99 -7.44
C LYS A 103 37.36 9.89 -8.95
N LYS A 104 36.82 8.77 -9.42
CA LYS A 104 36.58 8.49 -10.84
C LYS A 104 35.14 8.75 -11.28
N HIS A 105 34.18 8.68 -10.36
CA HIS A 105 32.77 8.70 -10.67
C HIS A 105 31.97 9.67 -9.79
N THR A 106 30.98 10.32 -10.43
CA THR A 106 29.87 10.99 -9.74
C THR A 106 28.64 10.11 -9.84
N TYR A 107 28.03 9.75 -8.70
CA TYR A 107 26.82 8.89 -8.69
C TYR A 107 25.55 9.73 -8.58
N THR A 108 24.55 9.38 -9.39
CA THR A 108 23.16 9.86 -9.24
C THR A 108 22.33 8.78 -8.55
N ALA A 109 21.30 9.20 -7.84
CA ALA A 109 20.44 8.27 -7.14
C ALA A 109 19.65 7.36 -8.10
N ALA A 110 19.51 6.08 -7.73
CA ALA A 110 18.64 5.12 -8.40
C ALA A 110 17.48 4.71 -7.50
N HIS A 111 16.40 4.21 -8.10
CA HIS A 111 15.20 3.83 -7.37
C HIS A 111 14.55 2.57 -7.93
N SER A 112 13.76 1.91 -7.09
CA SER A 112 12.78 0.90 -7.48
C SER A 112 11.42 1.27 -6.91
N THR A 113 10.36 0.86 -7.61
CA THR A 113 8.97 1.19 -7.27
C THR A 113 8.17 -0.09 -7.17
N LYS A 114 7.23 -0.14 -6.23
CA LYS A 114 6.26 -1.23 -6.09
C LYS A 114 4.90 -0.68 -5.66
N THR A 115 3.85 -1.15 -6.31
CA THR A 115 2.46 -0.86 -5.97
C THR A 115 1.86 -2.02 -5.19
N PHE A 116 1.05 -1.70 -4.20
CA PHE A 116 0.20 -2.64 -3.46
C PHE A 116 -1.25 -2.27 -3.72
N ALA A 117 -2.00 -3.16 -4.37
CA ALA A 117 -3.44 -2.99 -4.58
C ALA A 117 -4.20 -3.34 -3.29
N ILE A 118 -5.23 -2.57 -3.01
CA ILE A 118 -6.14 -2.79 -1.88
C ILE A 118 -7.48 -3.15 -2.50
N HIS A 119 -7.83 -4.42 -2.44
CA HIS A 119 -9.10 -4.90 -2.98
C HIS A 119 -10.25 -4.53 -2.05
N ALA A 120 -11.38 -4.16 -2.64
CA ALA A 120 -12.63 -4.10 -1.90
C ALA A 120 -13.06 -5.55 -1.54
N PRO A 121 -13.74 -5.76 -0.41
CA PRO A 121 -14.32 -7.06 -0.11
C PRO A 121 -15.36 -7.42 -1.18
N ASN A 122 -15.51 -8.71 -1.42
CA ASN A 122 -16.55 -9.21 -2.29
C ASN A 122 -17.94 -8.89 -1.71
N ALA A 123 -18.90 -8.67 -2.57
CA ALA A 123 -20.29 -8.56 -2.14
C ALA A 123 -20.69 -9.86 -1.39
N PRO A 124 -21.41 -9.75 -0.27
CA PRO A 124 -21.92 -10.95 0.40
C PRO A 124 -22.87 -11.70 -0.54
N SER A 125 -22.79 -13.02 -0.53
CA SER A 125 -23.84 -13.85 -1.12
C SER A 125 -24.95 -14.06 -0.10
N VAL A 126 -26.17 -13.88 -0.53
CA VAL A 126 -27.38 -14.06 0.30
C VAL A 126 -28.25 -15.11 -0.34
N SER A 127 -28.70 -16.08 0.44
CA SER A 127 -29.75 -17.03 0.05
C SER A 127 -30.90 -16.95 1.05
N TYR A 128 -32.08 -17.23 0.56
CA TYR A 128 -33.31 -17.27 1.34
C TYR A 128 -34.03 -18.58 1.05
N SER A 129 -34.48 -19.26 2.09
CA SER A 129 -35.34 -20.43 1.97
C SER A 129 -36.58 -20.28 2.90
N LEU A 130 -37.77 -20.60 2.37
CA LEU A 130 -38.96 -20.75 3.20
C LEU A 130 -38.90 -22.06 3.97
N ASP A 131 -39.50 -22.08 5.14
CA ASP A 131 -39.73 -23.33 5.87
C ASP A 131 -40.92 -24.05 5.25
N ASP A 132 -40.74 -25.29 4.80
CA ASP A 132 -41.81 -26.12 4.18
C ASP A 132 -42.93 -26.43 5.17
N ALA A 133 -42.65 -26.39 6.49
CA ALA A 133 -43.64 -26.65 7.54
C ALA A 133 -44.41 -25.40 7.98
N ASP A 134 -43.88 -24.20 7.73
CA ASP A 134 -44.50 -22.93 8.10
C ASP A 134 -44.19 -21.84 7.09
N ALA A 135 -45.09 -21.56 6.19
CA ALA A 135 -44.94 -20.56 5.14
C ALA A 135 -44.70 -19.11 5.65
N ASN A 136 -44.89 -18.88 6.94
CA ASN A 136 -44.57 -17.58 7.59
C ASN A 136 -43.16 -17.51 8.15
N LYS A 137 -42.41 -18.61 8.05
CA LYS A 137 -41.00 -18.66 8.49
C LYS A 137 -40.06 -18.87 7.31
N GLY A 138 -38.95 -18.20 7.38
CA GLY A 138 -37.89 -18.36 6.39
C GLY A 138 -36.50 -18.16 7.02
N THR A 139 -35.52 -18.81 6.42
CA THR A 139 -34.14 -18.70 6.86
C THR A 139 -33.34 -17.89 5.83
N PHE A 140 -32.72 -16.84 6.31
CA PHE A 140 -31.72 -16.08 5.55
C PHE A 140 -30.34 -16.61 5.89
N THR A 141 -29.60 -17.01 4.88
CA THR A 141 -28.19 -17.38 5.03
C THR A 141 -27.36 -16.41 4.23
N TRP A 142 -26.33 -15.87 4.82
CA TRP A 142 -25.36 -15.01 4.11
C TRP A 142 -23.94 -15.47 4.38
N SER A 143 -23.11 -15.33 3.38
CA SER A 143 -21.67 -15.53 3.50
C SER A 143 -20.93 -14.31 3.00
N THR A 144 -19.87 -13.95 3.73
CA THR A 144 -18.96 -12.88 3.33
C THR A 144 -17.60 -13.49 3.12
N SER A 145 -17.00 -13.25 1.96
CA SER A 145 -15.60 -13.62 1.71
C SER A 145 -14.73 -12.38 1.75
N TYR A 146 -13.83 -12.33 2.72
CA TYR A 146 -12.83 -11.28 2.84
C TYR A 146 -11.46 -11.89 2.64
N GLU A 147 -10.56 -11.17 1.96
CA GLU A 147 -9.15 -11.48 2.16
C GLU A 147 -8.83 -11.29 3.64
N ALA A 148 -7.99 -12.16 4.21
CA ALA A 148 -7.70 -12.20 5.66
C ALA A 148 -7.28 -10.83 6.24
N ASN A 149 -6.71 -9.96 5.40
CA ASN A 149 -6.31 -8.61 5.77
C ASN A 149 -7.42 -7.55 5.62
N ASP A 150 -8.51 -7.85 4.94
CA ASP A 150 -9.61 -6.91 4.70
C ASP A 150 -10.75 -7.07 5.72
N ALA A 151 -10.88 -8.24 6.35
CA ALA A 151 -11.89 -8.52 7.38
C ALA A 151 -11.86 -7.53 8.55
N ARG A 152 -10.72 -6.94 8.84
CA ARG A 152 -10.56 -5.96 9.92
C ARG A 152 -11.07 -4.55 9.60
N HIS A 153 -11.45 -4.29 8.35
CA HIS A 153 -11.99 -2.99 7.93
C HIS A 153 -13.50 -2.88 8.09
N PHE A 154 -14.18 -3.98 8.36
CA PHE A 154 -15.62 -4.01 8.55
C PHE A 154 -15.96 -4.12 10.01
N ALA A 155 -16.34 -2.99 10.61
CA ALA A 155 -16.80 -2.97 11.98
C ALA A 155 -18.21 -3.56 12.12
N ARG A 156 -18.96 -3.79 11.00
CA ARG A 156 -20.35 -4.21 11.07
C ARG A 156 -20.86 -4.78 9.75
N THR A 157 -21.52 -5.92 9.79
CA THR A 157 -22.46 -6.37 8.75
C THR A 157 -23.86 -5.88 9.12
N GLN A 158 -24.54 -5.17 8.24
CA GLN A 158 -25.92 -4.76 8.41
C GLN A 158 -26.80 -5.55 7.46
N VAL A 159 -27.83 -6.18 7.99
CA VAL A 159 -28.98 -6.71 7.26
C VAL A 159 -30.06 -5.62 7.28
N GLN A 160 -30.45 -5.14 6.11
CA GLN A 160 -31.56 -4.20 5.93
C GLN A 160 -32.77 -4.95 5.41
#